data_803679ed95dee76913949282952cda98
#
_entry.id   803679ed95dee76913949282952cda98
#
_cell.length_a   1.000
_cell.length_b   1.000
_cell.length_c   1.000
_cell.angle_alpha   90.00
_cell.angle_beta   90.00
_cell.angle_gamma   90.00
#
_symmetry.space_group_name_H-M   'P 1'
#
loop_
_entity.id
_entity.type
_entity.pdbx_description
1 polymer ?
#
loop_
_entity_poly.entity_id
_entity_poly.type
_entity_poly.pdbx_seq_one_letter_code
_entity_poly.pdbx_strand_id
1 'polypeptide(L)'
;MKRYGQSSRRTRRILGVTLVSLLSITAACGGGSSSDETGAPSETEAPGSDSSAPSSEAPTDETPVAGGTLRIGLDADVDGLNPTASSLAVAGLTMATAVFDPLFSVDVDGNVVPFLAESIEPSADFMVWTMKLRAGVVFHDGTPLTVDAVIKQFEITRADPLVGLAVRPYYPETDAVVKIDDLTMEFHPLEPSQFFPSALTAQLGYIASPTWLDALAADPTLEQEPVGTGPFKFDSRTEDSVTKFVRNDEWWGIEAIGPIYLDAIEFYPVPDPDTRTELLLNGDLDILHTTDTNQFPTYRDDSSLQLAIDDKGEEYFLMINTSKAPFDDVRVREALALATDRQGYYDLFNGGEGQMADQMFTPESPYYNPDVKQSGNDPEGAAALVAEYCGENPVDASGVAQCTDGKVNMEYQWSGPSVLATRIADFYNEGWKESFNVTYDEKSQADHIQDAALGAYNVVGWRQFGAENPGDDRVWLECRNIGGISLNWPRLCDEERDALIKEIANPATPEERPALLQQLVQNLNESYAYIFMTHSSWAIVQAENVRGNCSRVSPDGNALPCSTNGRMYFHSTWLS
;
A
#
# COMPACT_ATOMS: atom_id res chain seq x y z
N MET A 1 10.64 19.24 -47.05
CA MET A 1 9.72 19.79 -48.10
C MET A 1 8.29 19.43 -47.78
N LYS A 2 7.44 20.49 -47.64
CA LYS A 2 5.94 20.51 -47.72
C LYS A 2 5.15 19.64 -46.73
N ARG A 3 4.09 20.07 -46.08
CA ARG A 3 3.41 21.34 -45.72
C ARG A 3 2.28 20.99 -44.75
N TYR A 4 2.16 21.72 -43.67
CA TYR A 4 1.00 22.34 -43.03
C TYR A 4 -0.41 21.87 -43.42
N GLY A 5 -1.23 21.61 -42.38
CA GLY A 5 -2.68 21.66 -42.41
C GLY A 5 -3.23 22.12 -41.07
N GLN A 6 -3.58 23.40 -40.95
CA GLN A 6 -4.35 24.00 -39.85
C GLN A 6 -5.84 23.66 -40.02
N SER A 7 -6.55 23.48 -38.90
CA SER A 7 -8.02 23.60 -38.84
C SER A 7 -8.43 24.04 -37.43
N SER A 8 -8.64 25.26 -37.25
CA SER A 8 -9.82 26.13 -36.99
C SER A 8 -10.62 25.83 -35.73
N ARG A 9 -10.46 26.74 -34.75
CA ARG A 9 -11.32 26.99 -33.57
C ARG A 9 -12.77 27.29 -34.01
N ARG A 10 -13.74 26.72 -33.31
CA ARG A 10 -15.11 27.24 -33.25
C ARG A 10 -15.51 27.54 -31.81
N THR A 11 -15.55 28.81 -31.53
CA THR A 11 -16.14 29.46 -30.36
C THR A 11 -17.67 29.29 -30.40
N ARG A 12 -18.31 28.78 -29.35
CA ARG A 12 -19.75 28.97 -29.11
C ARG A 12 -19.94 29.64 -27.75
N ARG A 13 -20.43 30.86 -27.83
CA ARG A 13 -21.03 31.63 -26.72
C ARG A 13 -22.41 31.05 -26.47
N ILE A 14 -22.77 30.84 -25.21
CA ILE A 14 -24.18 30.75 -24.75
C ILE A 14 -24.34 31.67 -23.52
N LEU A 15 -25.39 32.45 -23.61
CA LEU A 15 -25.85 33.49 -22.72
C LEU A 15 -26.26 32.94 -21.34
N GLY A 16 -26.09 33.80 -20.34
CA GLY A 16 -26.61 33.60 -18.99
C GLY A 16 -28.12 33.76 -18.86
N VAL A 17 -28.65 33.19 -17.84
CA VAL A 17 -29.92 33.60 -17.18
C VAL A 17 -29.72 33.56 -15.68
N THR A 18 -29.79 34.74 -15.11
CA THR A 18 -29.84 35.01 -13.66
C THR A 18 -31.27 34.73 -13.16
N LEU A 19 -31.44 34.00 -12.07
CA LEU A 19 -32.67 34.09 -11.30
C LEU A 19 -32.35 34.21 -9.79
N VAL A 20 -32.68 35.36 -9.25
CA VAL A 20 -32.67 35.70 -7.83
C VAL A 20 -34.00 35.26 -7.22
N SER A 21 -33.99 34.61 -6.08
CA SER A 21 -35.17 34.54 -5.21
C SER A 21 -34.74 34.62 -3.75
N LEU A 22 -35.05 35.76 -3.14
CA LEU A 22 -35.10 35.97 -1.69
C LEU A 22 -36.39 35.36 -1.12
N LEU A 23 -36.33 34.95 0.13
CA LEU A 23 -37.33 35.14 1.23
C LEU A 23 -37.02 34.12 2.34
N SER A 24 -37.07 34.32 3.59
CA SER A 24 -37.35 35.34 4.57
C SER A 24 -37.32 34.64 5.93
N ILE A 25 -36.84 35.33 6.88
CA ILE A 25 -36.70 35.10 8.31
C ILE A 25 -38.06 34.83 8.99
N THR A 26 -38.14 33.94 9.99
CA THR A 26 -38.94 34.17 11.20
C THR A 26 -38.28 33.57 12.44
N ALA A 27 -38.00 34.43 13.39
CA ALA A 27 -37.63 34.13 14.75
C ALA A 27 -38.88 33.88 15.60
N ALA A 28 -38.80 33.00 16.58
CA ALA A 28 -39.73 33.00 17.71
C ALA A 28 -38.96 32.65 18.99
N CYS A 29 -38.96 33.61 19.92
CA CYS A 29 -38.52 33.53 21.30
C CYS A 29 -39.60 32.93 22.20
N GLY A 30 -39.18 32.34 23.31
CA GLY A 30 -39.95 32.10 24.54
C GLY A 30 -39.18 31.08 25.39
N GLY A 31 -38.67 31.30 26.55
CA GLY A 31 -38.92 32.15 27.70
C GLY A 31 -39.45 31.33 28.87
N GLY A 32 -38.65 31.20 29.99
CA GLY A 32 -39.20 30.84 31.31
C GLY A 32 -38.41 29.72 32.03
N SER A 33 -37.55 30.09 32.94
CA SER A 33 -37.53 30.21 34.41
C SER A 33 -37.21 28.94 35.20
N SER A 34 -36.03 28.99 35.79
CA SER A 34 -35.53 28.71 37.16
C SER A 34 -36.18 27.65 38.05
N SER A 35 -35.35 26.80 38.63
CA SER A 35 -35.21 26.66 40.08
C SER A 35 -33.94 25.87 40.45
N ASP A 36 -33.21 26.38 41.44
CA ASP A 36 -32.04 25.84 42.11
C ASP A 36 -32.32 24.50 42.81
N GLU A 37 -31.34 23.59 42.79
CA GLU A 37 -30.98 22.84 44.00
C GLU A 37 -29.54 22.27 43.89
N THR A 38 -28.82 22.44 44.97
CA THR A 38 -27.43 22.10 45.26
C THR A 38 -27.24 20.59 45.47
N GLY A 39 -26.21 19.99 44.84
CA GLY A 39 -25.75 18.66 45.17
C GLY A 39 -24.26 18.47 44.76
N ALA A 40 -23.45 18.07 45.71
CA ALA A 40 -21.98 17.97 45.67
C ALA A 40 -21.43 16.96 44.66
N PRO A 41 -20.08 16.98 44.36
CA PRO A 41 -19.50 16.45 43.14
C PRO A 41 -19.34 14.92 43.16
N SER A 42 -19.76 14.29 42.09
CA SER A 42 -19.43 12.90 41.77
C SER A 42 -18.23 12.84 40.83
N GLU A 43 -17.35 11.91 41.08
CA GLU A 43 -16.12 11.62 40.37
C GLU A 43 -16.33 11.48 38.87
N THR A 44 -15.46 12.11 38.10
CA THR A 44 -15.41 12.04 36.64
C THR A 44 -14.73 10.71 36.27
N GLU A 45 -15.47 9.73 35.82
CA GLU A 45 -14.94 8.61 35.06
C GLU A 45 -14.47 9.13 33.69
N ALA A 46 -13.24 8.77 33.33
CA ALA A 46 -12.69 8.98 32.00
C ALA A 46 -13.47 8.15 30.96
N PRO A 47 -13.68 8.65 29.74
CA PRO A 47 -14.27 7.85 28.69
C PRO A 47 -13.32 6.72 28.33
N GLY A 48 -13.77 5.49 28.54
CA GLY A 48 -13.09 4.29 28.05
C GLY A 48 -13.06 4.34 26.53
N SER A 49 -11.87 4.17 25.97
CA SER A 49 -11.68 3.89 24.57
C SER A 49 -12.30 2.53 24.25
N ASP A 50 -13.46 2.52 23.61
CA ASP A 50 -13.98 1.35 22.93
C ASP A 50 -13.10 1.08 21.70
N SER A 51 -12.07 0.29 21.87
CA SER A 51 -11.42 -0.38 20.73
C SER A 51 -12.40 -1.47 20.27
N SER A 52 -13.21 -1.17 19.26
CA SER A 52 -13.99 -2.18 18.57
C SER A 52 -13.01 -3.11 17.84
N ALA A 53 -12.80 -4.29 18.40
CA ALA A 53 -12.21 -5.41 17.69
C ALA A 53 -12.99 -5.64 16.37
N PRO A 54 -12.34 -6.06 15.29
CA PRO A 54 -13.02 -6.35 14.03
C PRO A 54 -14.14 -7.35 14.31
N SER A 55 -15.38 -7.00 13.91
CA SER A 55 -16.50 -7.91 14.04
C SER A 55 -16.24 -9.09 13.12
N SER A 56 -15.84 -10.23 13.70
CA SER A 56 -15.93 -11.49 12.97
C SER A 56 -17.41 -11.65 12.62
N GLU A 57 -17.73 -11.83 11.33
CA GLU A 57 -19.06 -12.27 10.92
C GLU A 57 -19.51 -13.40 11.83
N ALA A 58 -20.67 -13.22 12.50
CA ALA A 58 -21.30 -14.35 13.17
C ALA A 58 -21.62 -15.39 12.06
N PRO A 59 -21.36 -16.69 12.29
CA PRO A 59 -21.68 -17.72 11.30
C PRO A 59 -23.15 -17.56 10.91
N THR A 60 -23.42 -17.08 9.70
CA THR A 60 -24.76 -17.09 9.15
C THR A 60 -25.09 -18.55 8.81
N ASP A 61 -26.27 -19.04 9.20
CA ASP A 61 -26.79 -20.36 8.80
C ASP A 61 -27.10 -20.44 7.28
N GLU A 62 -26.56 -19.51 6.49
CA GLU A 62 -26.77 -19.40 5.05
C GLU A 62 -25.87 -20.39 4.32
N THR A 63 -26.48 -21.21 3.46
CA THR A 63 -25.73 -22.14 2.63
C THR A 63 -25.14 -21.41 1.43
N PRO A 64 -23.80 -21.50 1.18
CA PRO A 64 -23.21 -20.87 0.03
C PRO A 64 -23.85 -21.25 -1.30
N VAL A 65 -24.07 -20.27 -2.16
CA VAL A 65 -24.68 -20.41 -3.49
C VAL A 65 -23.60 -20.31 -4.55
N ALA A 66 -23.60 -21.27 -5.50
CA ALA A 66 -22.69 -21.20 -6.64
C ALA A 66 -23.28 -20.35 -7.76
N GLY A 67 -22.41 -19.59 -8.43
CA GLY A 67 -22.75 -18.74 -9.56
C GLY A 67 -22.51 -17.26 -9.29
N GLY A 68 -22.71 -16.47 -10.33
CA GLY A 68 -22.58 -15.01 -10.29
C GLY A 68 -21.18 -14.47 -10.59
N THR A 69 -21.15 -13.18 -10.90
CA THR A 69 -19.92 -12.43 -11.16
C THR A 69 -19.75 -11.37 -10.08
N LEU A 70 -18.62 -11.34 -9.43
CA LEU A 70 -18.26 -10.34 -8.41
C LEU A 70 -17.59 -9.14 -9.10
N ARG A 71 -18.11 -7.93 -8.88
CA ARG A 71 -17.61 -6.68 -9.46
C ARG A 71 -16.90 -5.86 -8.39
N ILE A 72 -15.64 -5.56 -8.64
CA ILE A 72 -14.73 -4.99 -7.64
C ILE A 72 -14.17 -3.66 -8.12
N GLY A 73 -14.36 -2.60 -7.35
CA GLY A 73 -13.78 -1.28 -7.57
C GLY A 73 -12.40 -1.16 -6.93
N LEU A 74 -11.39 -0.85 -7.73
CA LEU A 74 -10.01 -0.63 -7.30
C LEU A 74 -9.61 0.84 -7.45
N ASP A 75 -8.65 1.29 -6.65
CA ASP A 75 -8.15 2.67 -6.64
C ASP A 75 -7.20 3.01 -7.80
N ALA A 76 -6.70 1.99 -8.52
CA ALA A 76 -5.85 2.17 -9.70
C ALA A 76 -5.96 0.99 -10.68
N ASP A 77 -5.53 1.20 -11.91
CA ASP A 77 -5.19 0.10 -12.83
C ASP A 77 -3.73 -0.33 -12.63
N VAL A 78 -3.30 -1.38 -13.31
CA VAL A 78 -1.97 -1.98 -13.20
C VAL A 78 -1.24 -1.94 -14.54
N ASP A 79 0.09 -1.89 -14.51
CA ASP A 79 0.95 -2.00 -15.69
C ASP A 79 0.98 -3.43 -16.26
N GLY A 80 0.73 -4.43 -15.42
CA GLY A 80 0.67 -5.85 -15.75
C GLY A 80 0.44 -6.70 -14.51
N LEU A 81 0.37 -8.03 -14.70
CA LEU A 81 0.22 -8.99 -13.61
C LEU A 81 1.35 -10.04 -13.60
N ASN A 82 2.51 -9.68 -14.13
CA ASN A 82 3.70 -10.53 -14.09
C ASN A 82 4.42 -10.38 -12.75
N PRO A 83 4.40 -11.38 -11.85
CA PRO A 83 5.02 -11.26 -10.54
C PRO A 83 6.55 -11.09 -10.60
N THR A 84 7.18 -11.36 -11.77
CA THR A 84 8.64 -11.22 -11.94
C THR A 84 9.10 -9.82 -12.36
N ALA A 85 8.17 -8.95 -12.83
CA ALA A 85 8.55 -7.67 -13.42
C ALA A 85 7.56 -6.52 -13.12
N SER A 86 6.24 -6.79 -12.97
CA SER A 86 5.24 -5.74 -12.74
C SER A 86 5.39 -5.08 -11.37
N SER A 87 5.13 -3.77 -11.32
CA SER A 87 5.16 -2.98 -10.09
C SER A 87 3.82 -3.07 -9.37
N LEU A 88 3.58 -4.18 -8.65
CA LEU A 88 2.31 -4.47 -8.02
C LEU A 88 2.12 -3.64 -6.73
N ALA A 89 1.30 -2.59 -6.81
CA ALA A 89 0.71 -1.93 -5.64
C ALA A 89 -0.55 -2.68 -5.18
N VAL A 90 -1.29 -2.16 -4.19
CA VAL A 90 -2.45 -2.86 -3.58
C VAL A 90 -3.49 -3.31 -4.59
N ALA A 91 -3.84 -2.47 -5.59
CA ALA A 91 -4.75 -2.85 -6.67
C ALA A 91 -4.23 -4.06 -7.46
N GLY A 92 -2.96 -4.02 -7.87
CA GLY A 92 -2.32 -5.12 -8.60
C GLY A 92 -2.17 -6.39 -7.78
N LEU A 93 -1.79 -6.26 -6.50
CA LEU A 93 -1.72 -7.38 -5.57
C LEU A 93 -3.10 -8.02 -5.37
N THR A 94 -4.18 -7.21 -5.30
CA THR A 94 -5.56 -7.71 -5.20
C THR A 94 -5.97 -8.48 -6.46
N MET A 95 -5.70 -7.96 -7.66
CA MET A 95 -5.94 -8.72 -8.91
C MET A 95 -5.10 -10.00 -8.96
N ALA A 96 -3.86 -9.95 -8.51
CA ALA A 96 -2.95 -11.10 -8.51
C ALA A 96 -3.47 -12.25 -7.65
N THR A 97 -4.17 -11.98 -6.52
CA THR A 97 -4.77 -13.03 -5.66
C THR A 97 -5.84 -13.87 -6.35
N ALA A 98 -6.41 -13.39 -7.45
CA ALA A 98 -7.35 -14.19 -8.25
C ALA A 98 -6.62 -15.27 -9.05
N VAL A 99 -5.42 -14.98 -9.56
CA VAL A 99 -4.70 -15.83 -10.52
C VAL A 99 -3.51 -16.56 -9.89
N PHE A 100 -2.95 -16.05 -8.81
CA PHE A 100 -1.81 -16.66 -8.10
C PHE A 100 -2.18 -17.00 -6.66
N ASP A 101 -1.76 -18.17 -6.20
CA ASP A 101 -1.68 -18.47 -4.79
C ASP A 101 -0.28 -18.11 -4.29
N PRO A 102 -0.12 -17.61 -3.05
CA PRO A 102 1.19 -17.36 -2.47
C PRO A 102 1.85 -18.65 -1.95
N LEU A 103 3.16 -18.63 -1.78
CA LEU A 103 3.85 -19.73 -1.06
C LEU A 103 3.42 -19.81 0.39
N PHE A 104 3.24 -18.66 1.05
CA PHE A 104 2.76 -18.50 2.42
C PHE A 104 1.69 -17.42 2.49
N SER A 105 0.88 -17.44 3.54
CA SER A 105 -0.09 -16.41 3.88
C SER A 105 0.14 -15.93 5.31
N VAL A 106 -0.65 -14.94 5.76
CA VAL A 106 -0.63 -14.47 7.14
C VAL A 106 -1.98 -14.78 7.76
N ASP A 107 -1.99 -15.29 8.99
CA ASP A 107 -3.22 -15.58 9.73
C ASP A 107 -3.75 -14.33 10.47
N VAL A 108 -4.90 -14.46 11.11
CA VAL A 108 -5.53 -13.35 11.87
C VAL A 108 -4.70 -12.87 13.06
N ASP A 109 -3.75 -13.68 13.52
CA ASP A 109 -2.85 -13.37 14.62
C ASP A 109 -1.50 -12.78 14.14
N GLY A 110 -1.33 -12.61 12.82
CA GLY A 110 -0.10 -12.08 12.21
C GLY A 110 1.01 -13.11 12.00
N ASN A 111 0.73 -14.42 12.16
CA ASN A 111 1.72 -15.45 11.91
C ASN A 111 1.78 -15.85 10.44
N VAL A 112 2.99 -16.10 9.95
CA VAL A 112 3.17 -16.66 8.60
C VAL A 112 2.77 -18.14 8.61
N VAL A 113 1.81 -18.50 7.75
CA VAL A 113 1.25 -19.85 7.65
C VAL A 113 1.43 -20.41 6.23
N PRO A 114 1.63 -21.72 6.07
CA PRO A 114 1.78 -22.37 4.76
C PRO A 114 0.57 -22.18 3.85
N PHE A 115 0.82 -22.00 2.52
CA PHE A 115 -0.22 -22.02 1.49
C PHE A 115 0.15 -22.95 0.33
N LEU A 116 0.91 -22.54 -0.71
CA LEU A 116 1.48 -23.45 -1.71
C LEU A 116 2.64 -24.28 -1.13
N ALA A 117 3.39 -23.71 -0.21
CA ALA A 117 4.32 -24.49 0.59
C ALA A 117 3.57 -25.34 1.63
N GLU A 118 4.10 -26.52 1.94
CA GLU A 118 3.65 -27.39 3.03
C GLU A 118 4.36 -27.02 4.34
N SER A 119 5.65 -26.64 4.25
CA SER A 119 6.46 -26.24 5.41
C SER A 119 7.67 -25.41 5.00
N ILE A 120 8.24 -24.69 5.97
CA ILE A 120 9.56 -24.06 5.87
C ILE A 120 10.24 -24.10 7.24
N GLU A 121 11.51 -24.54 7.27
CA GLU A 121 12.27 -24.77 8.49
C GLU A 121 13.66 -24.12 8.38
N PRO A 122 14.09 -23.30 9.37
CA PRO A 122 15.41 -22.67 9.37
C PRO A 122 16.51 -23.61 9.89
N SER A 123 17.74 -23.39 9.44
CA SER A 123 18.93 -23.81 10.17
C SER A 123 19.08 -23.01 11.47
N ALA A 124 19.91 -23.50 12.41
CA ALA A 124 20.10 -22.85 13.71
C ALA A 124 20.68 -21.42 13.62
N ASP A 125 21.34 -21.08 12.51
CA ASP A 125 21.92 -19.78 12.23
C ASP A 125 21.11 -18.94 11.22
N PHE A 126 19.94 -19.42 10.80
CA PHE A 126 19.05 -18.76 9.81
C PHE A 126 19.72 -18.48 8.45
N MET A 127 20.80 -19.19 8.11
CA MET A 127 21.50 -19.10 6.84
C MET A 127 21.01 -20.12 5.81
N VAL A 128 20.21 -21.08 6.21
CA VAL A 128 19.57 -22.07 5.33
C VAL A 128 18.11 -22.22 5.76
N TRP A 129 17.21 -22.18 4.78
CA TRP A 129 15.79 -22.43 4.96
C TRP A 129 15.33 -23.56 4.07
N THR A 130 14.95 -24.68 4.67
CA THR A 130 14.41 -25.83 3.93
C THR A 130 12.92 -25.68 3.73
N MET A 131 12.47 -25.54 2.48
CA MET A 131 11.07 -25.41 2.11
C MET A 131 10.57 -26.63 1.35
N LYS A 132 9.35 -27.07 1.66
CA LYS A 132 8.66 -28.15 0.97
C LYS A 132 7.37 -27.63 0.33
N LEU A 133 7.19 -27.89 -0.96
CA LEU A 133 5.97 -27.58 -1.72
C LEU A 133 4.90 -28.64 -1.52
N ARG A 134 3.62 -28.27 -1.62
CA ARG A 134 2.50 -29.21 -1.65
C ARG A 134 2.53 -30.04 -2.92
N ALA A 135 2.27 -31.33 -2.78
CA ALA A 135 2.20 -32.25 -3.90
C ALA A 135 0.89 -32.09 -4.68
N GLY A 136 0.94 -32.29 -5.99
CA GLY A 136 -0.25 -32.32 -6.84
C GLY A 136 -0.80 -30.96 -7.30
N VAL A 137 -0.14 -29.86 -6.93
CA VAL A 137 -0.48 -28.52 -7.43
C VAL A 137 -0.11 -28.40 -8.91
N VAL A 138 -1.03 -27.85 -9.73
CA VAL A 138 -0.82 -27.58 -11.15
C VAL A 138 -1.17 -26.13 -11.47
N PHE A 139 -0.45 -25.57 -12.43
CA PHE A 139 -0.79 -24.26 -13.00
C PHE A 139 -2.02 -24.33 -13.90
N HIS A 140 -2.61 -23.20 -14.25
CA HIS A 140 -3.79 -23.09 -15.13
C HIS A 140 -3.59 -23.74 -16.51
N ASP A 141 -2.35 -23.85 -16.98
CA ASP A 141 -1.97 -24.51 -18.24
C ASP A 141 -1.67 -26.02 -18.10
N GLY A 142 -1.87 -26.58 -16.90
CA GLY A 142 -1.64 -27.99 -16.59
C GLY A 142 -0.18 -28.33 -16.26
N THR A 143 0.75 -27.37 -16.29
CA THR A 143 2.13 -27.58 -15.86
C THR A 143 2.18 -27.84 -14.34
N PRO A 144 2.93 -28.84 -13.84
CA PRO A 144 3.03 -29.08 -12.40
C PRO A 144 3.86 -28.02 -11.69
N LEU A 145 3.45 -27.63 -10.46
CA LEU A 145 4.28 -26.84 -9.55
C LEU A 145 5.41 -27.72 -9.01
N THR A 146 6.64 -27.33 -9.25
CA THR A 146 7.85 -28.00 -8.77
C THR A 146 8.89 -26.98 -8.33
N VAL A 147 9.93 -27.45 -7.67
CA VAL A 147 11.10 -26.63 -7.30
C VAL A 147 11.71 -25.92 -8.51
N ASP A 148 11.72 -26.56 -9.69
CA ASP A 148 12.25 -25.94 -10.91
C ASP A 148 11.44 -24.71 -11.34
N ALA A 149 10.12 -24.70 -11.10
CA ALA A 149 9.28 -23.52 -11.34
C ALA A 149 9.64 -22.36 -10.39
N VAL A 150 9.85 -22.65 -9.10
CA VAL A 150 10.27 -21.66 -8.11
C VAL A 150 11.65 -21.09 -8.44
N ILE A 151 12.64 -21.94 -8.73
CA ILE A 151 13.99 -21.51 -9.13
C ILE A 151 13.92 -20.59 -10.35
N LYS A 152 13.18 -20.99 -11.38
CA LYS A 152 13.01 -20.19 -12.59
C LYS A 152 12.40 -18.83 -12.31
N GLN A 153 11.33 -18.79 -11.49
CA GLN A 153 10.70 -17.55 -11.05
C GLN A 153 11.72 -16.60 -10.41
N PHE A 154 12.49 -17.09 -9.42
CA PHE A 154 13.47 -16.29 -8.70
C PHE A 154 14.64 -15.85 -9.60
N GLU A 155 15.11 -16.68 -10.54
CA GLU A 155 16.14 -16.29 -11.51
C GLU A 155 15.69 -15.13 -12.40
N ILE A 156 14.46 -15.20 -12.92
CA ILE A 156 13.89 -14.15 -13.77
C ILE A 156 13.68 -12.87 -12.94
N THR A 157 13.05 -12.99 -11.77
CA THR A 157 12.80 -11.84 -10.88
C THR A 157 14.11 -11.15 -10.49
N ARG A 158 15.15 -11.92 -10.13
CA ARG A 158 16.46 -11.36 -9.78
C ARG A 158 17.10 -10.55 -10.92
N ALA A 159 16.82 -10.93 -12.16
CA ALA A 159 17.34 -10.24 -13.34
C ALA A 159 16.62 -8.93 -13.64
N ASP A 160 15.40 -8.74 -13.12
CA ASP A 160 14.67 -7.50 -13.26
C ASP A 160 15.38 -6.35 -12.51
N PRO A 161 15.48 -5.15 -13.10
CA PRO A 161 16.20 -4.05 -12.49
C PRO A 161 15.54 -3.47 -11.25
N LEU A 162 14.20 -3.56 -11.10
CA LEU A 162 13.46 -3.01 -9.97
C LEU A 162 13.03 -4.12 -9.00
N VAL A 163 12.19 -5.05 -9.43
CA VAL A 163 11.65 -6.13 -8.57
C VAL A 163 12.78 -7.03 -8.06
N GLY A 164 13.82 -7.22 -8.87
CA GLY A 164 15.02 -7.98 -8.49
C GLY A 164 15.77 -7.43 -7.28
N LEU A 165 15.64 -6.14 -6.96
CA LEU A 165 16.25 -5.57 -5.76
C LEU A 165 15.63 -6.16 -4.48
N ALA A 166 14.33 -6.42 -4.46
CA ALA A 166 13.64 -7.04 -3.34
C ALA A 166 13.99 -8.52 -3.15
N VAL A 167 14.32 -9.21 -4.24
CA VAL A 167 14.68 -10.65 -4.22
C VAL A 167 16.12 -10.91 -3.78
N ARG A 168 17.06 -10.02 -4.13
CA ARG A 168 18.51 -10.25 -3.92
C ARG A 168 18.94 -10.57 -2.49
N PRO A 169 18.31 -10.07 -1.43
CA PRO A 169 18.66 -10.49 -0.07
C PRO A 169 18.45 -11.99 0.18
N TYR A 170 17.47 -12.60 -0.51
CA TYR A 170 17.06 -14.00 -0.34
C TYR A 170 17.57 -14.91 -1.47
N TYR A 171 17.83 -14.33 -2.63
CA TYR A 171 18.36 -15.01 -3.82
C TYR A 171 19.52 -14.21 -4.42
N PRO A 172 20.68 -14.16 -3.71
CA PRO A 172 21.80 -13.31 -4.14
C PRO A 172 22.47 -13.79 -5.44
N GLU A 173 22.52 -15.11 -5.66
CA GLU A 173 23.13 -15.76 -6.82
C GLU A 173 22.21 -16.89 -7.33
N THR A 174 22.47 -17.39 -8.53
CA THR A 174 21.67 -18.43 -9.19
C THR A 174 21.68 -19.78 -8.47
N ASP A 175 22.64 -20.03 -7.61
CA ASP A 175 22.76 -21.24 -6.79
C ASP A 175 22.28 -21.04 -5.34
N ALA A 176 21.67 -19.89 -5.03
CA ALA A 176 21.13 -19.62 -3.71
C ALA A 176 19.89 -20.46 -3.37
N VAL A 177 19.22 -21.05 -4.36
CA VAL A 177 18.20 -22.08 -4.14
C VAL A 177 18.74 -23.43 -4.62
N VAL A 178 18.85 -24.37 -3.70
CA VAL A 178 19.34 -25.72 -3.96
C VAL A 178 18.18 -26.70 -4.02
N LYS A 179 17.98 -27.32 -5.17
CA LYS A 179 16.98 -28.38 -5.34
C LYS A 179 17.44 -29.66 -4.63
N ILE A 180 16.63 -30.16 -3.67
CA ILE A 180 16.86 -31.45 -3.01
C ILE A 180 16.11 -32.57 -3.74
N ASP A 181 14.83 -32.32 -4.07
CA ASP A 181 13.99 -33.15 -4.92
C ASP A 181 12.97 -32.28 -5.67
N ASP A 182 11.95 -32.86 -6.32
CA ASP A 182 10.99 -32.09 -7.10
C ASP A 182 10.09 -31.18 -6.27
N LEU A 183 9.97 -31.41 -4.96
CA LEU A 183 9.13 -30.64 -4.05
C LEU A 183 9.89 -30.03 -2.88
N THR A 184 11.18 -30.35 -2.70
CA THR A 184 11.98 -29.88 -1.56
C THR A 184 13.17 -29.09 -2.04
N MET A 185 13.38 -27.90 -1.44
CA MET A 185 14.50 -27.01 -1.75
C MET A 185 15.07 -26.36 -0.50
N GLU A 186 16.30 -25.86 -0.60
CA GLU A 186 16.93 -25.01 0.40
C GLU A 186 17.18 -23.62 -0.18
N PHE A 187 16.83 -22.58 0.59
CA PHE A 187 17.22 -21.21 0.32
C PHE A 187 18.46 -20.85 1.14
N HIS A 188 19.41 -20.18 0.52
CA HIS A 188 20.65 -19.69 1.13
C HIS A 188 20.70 -18.16 1.03
N PRO A 189 20.03 -17.42 1.95
CA PRO A 189 20.00 -15.95 1.92
C PRO A 189 21.40 -15.35 2.11
N LEU A 190 21.55 -14.10 1.68
CA LEU A 190 22.82 -13.36 1.78
C LEU A 190 23.28 -13.17 3.23
N GLU A 191 22.33 -12.99 4.13
CA GLU A 191 22.54 -12.71 5.55
C GLU A 191 21.51 -13.49 6.37
N PRO A 192 21.79 -13.82 7.65
CA PRO A 192 20.81 -14.43 8.53
C PRO A 192 19.54 -13.59 8.60
N SER A 193 18.38 -14.22 8.44
CA SER A 193 17.09 -13.54 8.62
C SER A 193 16.09 -14.50 9.24
N GLN A 194 15.59 -14.15 10.44
CA GLN A 194 14.55 -14.94 11.11
C GLN A 194 13.17 -14.76 10.44
N PHE A 195 13.03 -13.78 9.53
CA PHE A 195 11.77 -13.33 8.96
C PHE A 195 11.63 -13.62 7.44
N PHE A 196 12.53 -14.42 6.89
CA PHE A 196 12.48 -14.76 5.46
C PHE A 196 11.11 -15.28 4.98
N PRO A 197 10.36 -16.12 5.74
CA PRO A 197 9.06 -16.60 5.28
C PRO A 197 8.03 -15.49 5.03
N SER A 198 8.06 -14.35 5.75
CA SER A 198 7.13 -13.24 5.53
C SER A 198 7.29 -12.59 4.16
N ALA A 199 8.51 -12.53 3.63
CA ALA A 199 8.77 -12.03 2.27
C ALA A 199 8.05 -12.86 1.18
N LEU A 200 7.63 -14.08 1.49
CA LEU A 200 6.97 -15.02 0.57
C LEU A 200 5.43 -15.00 0.65
N THR A 201 4.84 -14.04 1.36
CA THR A 201 3.39 -13.91 1.55
C THR A 201 2.69 -13.02 0.51
N ALA A 202 3.48 -12.31 -0.29
CA ALA A 202 3.00 -11.39 -1.33
C ALA A 202 3.68 -11.67 -2.68
N GLN A 203 4.03 -10.65 -3.45
CA GLN A 203 4.53 -10.76 -4.82
C GLN A 203 5.68 -11.76 -5.00
N LEU A 204 6.64 -11.81 -4.07
CA LEU A 204 7.75 -12.78 -4.15
C LEU A 204 7.30 -14.24 -3.98
N GLY A 205 6.17 -14.45 -3.30
CA GLY A 205 5.57 -15.77 -3.10
C GLY A 205 4.63 -16.20 -4.22
N TYR A 206 4.26 -15.31 -5.16
CA TYR A 206 3.42 -15.65 -6.30
C TYR A 206 4.25 -16.34 -7.38
N ILE A 207 4.01 -17.63 -7.60
CA ILE A 207 4.76 -18.41 -8.58
C ILE A 207 3.97 -18.51 -9.88
N ALA A 208 4.55 -18.04 -10.97
CA ALA A 208 3.96 -18.11 -12.32
C ALA A 208 4.35 -19.43 -13.02
N SER A 209 3.52 -19.84 -14.00
CA SER A 209 3.84 -21.02 -14.81
C SER A 209 5.18 -20.86 -15.51
N PRO A 210 6.10 -21.83 -15.38
CA PRO A 210 7.38 -21.80 -16.09
C PRO A 210 7.21 -21.83 -17.61
N THR A 211 6.12 -22.45 -18.10
CA THR A 211 5.77 -22.49 -19.53
C THR A 211 5.32 -21.10 -20.01
N TRP A 212 4.51 -20.41 -19.22
CA TRP A 212 4.10 -19.05 -19.53
C TRP A 212 5.28 -18.08 -19.50
N LEU A 213 6.18 -18.19 -18.53
CA LEU A 213 7.40 -17.37 -18.46
C LEU A 213 8.32 -17.58 -19.68
N ASP A 214 8.42 -18.82 -20.22
CA ASP A 214 9.14 -19.08 -21.46
C ASP A 214 8.45 -18.46 -22.67
N ALA A 215 7.11 -18.54 -22.75
CA ALA A 215 6.34 -17.93 -23.82
C ALA A 215 6.45 -16.39 -23.77
N LEU A 216 6.37 -15.81 -22.58
CA LEU A 216 6.51 -14.36 -22.34
C LEU A 216 7.88 -13.83 -22.80
N ALA A 217 8.97 -14.58 -22.58
CA ALA A 217 10.29 -14.20 -23.07
C ALA A 217 10.37 -14.14 -24.60
N ALA A 218 9.51 -14.87 -25.30
CA ALA A 218 9.41 -14.87 -26.77
C ALA A 218 8.38 -13.85 -27.30
N ASP A 219 7.32 -13.60 -26.56
CA ASP A 219 6.23 -12.68 -26.89
C ASP A 219 5.81 -11.85 -25.63
N PRO A 220 6.36 -10.64 -25.46
CA PRO A 220 6.05 -9.80 -24.30
C PRO A 220 4.57 -9.38 -24.20
N THR A 221 3.77 -9.50 -25.24
CA THR A 221 2.32 -9.15 -25.17
C THR A 221 1.54 -10.09 -24.25
N LEU A 222 2.06 -11.31 -23.99
CA LEU A 222 1.48 -12.28 -23.06
C LEU A 222 1.55 -11.84 -21.59
N GLU A 223 2.24 -10.76 -21.26
CA GLU A 223 2.30 -10.20 -19.90
C GLU A 223 0.92 -9.84 -19.36
N GLN A 224 -0.01 -9.51 -20.24
CA GLN A 224 -1.39 -9.21 -19.88
C GLN A 224 -2.27 -10.46 -19.64
N GLU A 225 -1.76 -11.67 -19.89
CA GLU A 225 -2.47 -12.95 -19.81
C GLU A 225 -1.80 -13.89 -18.78
N PRO A 226 -1.83 -13.56 -17.48
CA PRO A 226 -1.07 -14.26 -16.45
C PRO A 226 -1.55 -15.71 -16.27
N VAL A 227 -0.61 -16.61 -16.00
CA VAL A 227 -0.86 -18.03 -15.73
C VAL A 227 -0.26 -18.42 -14.38
N GLY A 228 -1.12 -18.63 -13.39
CA GLY A 228 -0.78 -19.01 -12.02
C GLY A 228 -1.41 -20.34 -11.60
N THR A 229 -1.52 -20.54 -10.28
CA THR A 229 -2.13 -21.71 -9.64
C THR A 229 -3.49 -21.40 -9.02
N GLY A 230 -3.92 -20.14 -9.06
CA GLY A 230 -4.99 -19.57 -8.24
C GLY A 230 -6.40 -20.06 -8.56
N PRO A 231 -7.37 -19.58 -7.75
CA PRO A 231 -8.77 -20.00 -7.83
C PRO A 231 -9.49 -19.52 -9.10
N PHE A 232 -8.93 -18.53 -9.79
CA PHE A 232 -9.50 -18.01 -11.05
C PHE A 232 -8.43 -17.96 -12.13
N LYS A 233 -8.87 -18.10 -13.39
CA LYS A 233 -8.04 -18.04 -14.60
C LYS A 233 -8.30 -16.73 -15.33
N PHE A 234 -7.28 -16.12 -15.92
CA PHE A 234 -7.43 -14.94 -16.76
C PHE A 234 -8.38 -15.22 -17.93
N ASP A 235 -9.30 -14.29 -18.21
CA ASP A 235 -10.24 -14.32 -19.33
C ASP A 235 -9.96 -13.19 -20.32
N SER A 236 -10.02 -11.95 -19.85
CA SER A 236 -9.84 -10.78 -20.71
C SER A 236 -9.45 -9.53 -19.93
N ARG A 237 -8.82 -8.57 -20.63
CA ARG A 237 -8.50 -7.24 -20.09
C ARG A 237 -8.74 -6.16 -21.13
N THR A 238 -9.35 -5.08 -20.70
CA THR A 238 -9.38 -3.79 -21.37
C THR A 238 -8.78 -2.77 -20.42
N GLU A 239 -7.59 -2.28 -20.77
CA GLU A 239 -6.82 -1.32 -19.98
C GLU A 239 -7.69 -0.12 -19.59
N ASP A 240 -7.52 0.40 -18.37
CA ASP A 240 -8.30 1.48 -17.75
C ASP A 240 -9.83 1.24 -17.71
N SER A 241 -10.28 0.01 -17.89
CA SER A 241 -11.72 -0.29 -17.94
C SER A 241 -12.10 -1.50 -17.11
N VAL A 242 -11.66 -2.72 -17.50
CA VAL A 242 -12.02 -3.94 -16.79
C VAL A 242 -11.00 -5.05 -17.02
N THR A 243 -10.66 -5.76 -15.95
CA THR A 243 -9.93 -7.04 -16.03
C THR A 243 -10.82 -8.14 -15.47
N LYS A 244 -11.00 -9.21 -16.25
CA LYS A 244 -11.90 -10.33 -15.93
C LYS A 244 -11.14 -11.63 -15.75
N PHE A 245 -11.53 -12.36 -14.72
CA PHE A 245 -11.11 -13.72 -14.43
C PHE A 245 -12.32 -14.64 -14.31
N VAL A 246 -12.18 -15.90 -14.72
CA VAL A 246 -13.22 -16.93 -14.63
C VAL A 246 -12.80 -18.05 -13.70
N ARG A 247 -13.75 -18.73 -13.08
CA ARG A 247 -13.52 -19.80 -12.11
C ARG A 247 -12.57 -20.88 -12.65
N ASN A 248 -11.66 -21.32 -11.79
CA ASN A 248 -10.84 -22.50 -12.01
C ASN A 248 -11.51 -23.73 -11.34
N ASP A 249 -12.29 -24.50 -12.10
CA ASP A 249 -12.96 -25.71 -11.60
C ASP A 249 -11.98 -26.84 -11.18
N GLU A 250 -10.68 -26.71 -11.56
CA GLU A 250 -9.63 -27.66 -11.25
C GLU A 250 -8.63 -27.09 -10.21
N TRP A 251 -9.03 -26.06 -9.47
CA TRP A 251 -8.16 -25.48 -8.45
C TRP A 251 -7.76 -26.52 -7.39
N TRP A 252 -6.48 -26.62 -7.13
CA TRP A 252 -5.90 -27.61 -6.21
C TRP A 252 -6.42 -27.49 -4.77
N GLY A 253 -6.83 -26.26 -4.35
CA GLY A 253 -7.32 -25.96 -2.99
C GLY A 253 -8.73 -26.50 -2.68
N ILE A 254 -9.47 -27.02 -3.66
CA ILE A 254 -10.88 -27.46 -3.48
C ILE A 254 -11.04 -28.50 -2.37
N GLU A 255 -10.12 -29.47 -2.25
CA GLU A 255 -10.22 -30.51 -1.25
C GLU A 255 -9.87 -30.02 0.18
N ALA A 256 -8.94 -29.08 0.30
CA ALA A 256 -8.44 -28.61 1.60
C ALA A 256 -9.20 -27.38 2.12
N ILE A 257 -9.64 -26.48 1.22
CA ILE A 257 -10.24 -25.19 1.57
C ILE A 257 -11.75 -25.20 1.28
N GLY A 258 -12.15 -25.71 0.12
CA GLY A 258 -13.54 -25.74 -0.34
C GLY A 258 -13.71 -25.31 -1.80
N PRO A 259 -14.93 -25.42 -2.35
CA PRO A 259 -15.19 -25.07 -3.72
C PRO A 259 -15.17 -23.57 -3.95
N ILE A 260 -14.82 -23.14 -5.17
CA ILE A 260 -15.00 -21.76 -5.62
C ILE A 260 -16.45 -21.57 -6.04
N TYR A 261 -17.13 -20.63 -5.43
CA TYR A 261 -18.56 -20.41 -5.65
C TYR A 261 -18.85 -19.49 -6.84
N LEU A 262 -18.07 -18.41 -7.02
CA LEU A 262 -18.26 -17.43 -8.09
C LEU A 262 -17.94 -18.03 -9.46
N ASP A 263 -18.68 -17.62 -10.50
CA ASP A 263 -18.37 -17.95 -11.89
C ASP A 263 -17.25 -17.09 -12.46
N ALA A 264 -17.18 -15.80 -12.01
CA ALA A 264 -16.20 -14.84 -12.49
C ALA A 264 -15.98 -13.71 -11.47
N ILE A 265 -14.86 -13.00 -11.66
CA ILE A 265 -14.54 -11.74 -10.99
C ILE A 265 -14.19 -10.72 -12.06
N GLU A 266 -14.68 -9.49 -11.89
CA GLU A 266 -14.38 -8.34 -12.73
C GLU A 266 -13.83 -7.21 -11.87
N PHE A 267 -12.62 -6.73 -12.21
CA PHE A 267 -11.96 -5.62 -11.54
C PHE A 267 -12.08 -4.36 -12.37
N TYR A 268 -12.59 -3.30 -11.76
CA TYR A 268 -12.82 -1.99 -12.36
C TYR A 268 -11.88 -0.96 -11.71
N PRO A 269 -10.91 -0.39 -12.44
CA PRO A 269 -10.11 0.72 -11.93
C PRO A 269 -10.96 2.00 -11.90
N VAL A 270 -11.23 2.48 -10.70
CA VAL A 270 -11.99 3.71 -10.44
C VAL A 270 -11.19 4.55 -9.44
N PRO A 271 -10.22 5.36 -9.90
CA PRO A 271 -9.29 6.08 -9.03
C PRO A 271 -9.96 7.07 -8.08
N ASP A 272 -11.04 7.72 -8.52
CA ASP A 272 -11.75 8.70 -7.71
C ASP A 272 -12.62 8.01 -6.64
N PRO A 273 -12.37 8.24 -5.34
CA PRO A 273 -13.06 7.52 -4.26
C PRO A 273 -14.55 7.85 -4.16
N ASP A 274 -14.96 9.09 -4.49
CA ASP A 274 -16.37 9.47 -4.47
C ASP A 274 -17.14 8.70 -5.55
N THR A 275 -16.60 8.66 -6.78
CA THR A 275 -17.17 7.88 -7.88
C THR A 275 -17.24 6.39 -7.55
N ARG A 276 -16.18 5.84 -6.94
CA ARG A 276 -16.14 4.42 -6.56
C ARG A 276 -17.19 4.09 -5.51
N THR A 277 -17.40 4.99 -4.54
CA THR A 277 -18.48 4.89 -3.54
C THR A 277 -19.86 4.95 -4.19
N GLU A 278 -20.10 5.89 -5.11
CA GLU A 278 -21.37 6.00 -5.82
C GLU A 278 -21.69 4.73 -6.62
N LEU A 279 -20.72 4.12 -7.28
CA LEU A 279 -20.91 2.88 -8.02
C LEU A 279 -21.30 1.72 -7.11
N LEU A 280 -20.70 1.61 -5.92
CA LEU A 280 -21.10 0.61 -4.92
C LEU A 280 -22.54 0.83 -4.44
N LEU A 281 -22.89 2.06 -4.03
CA LEU A 281 -24.22 2.41 -3.54
C LEU A 281 -25.32 2.21 -4.59
N ASN A 282 -24.99 2.38 -5.89
CA ASN A 282 -25.90 2.14 -7.00
C ASN A 282 -26.02 0.65 -7.40
N GLY A 283 -25.17 -0.22 -6.85
CA GLY A 283 -25.11 -1.64 -7.19
C GLY A 283 -24.40 -1.94 -8.52
N ASP A 284 -23.58 -1.01 -9.02
CA ASP A 284 -22.72 -1.24 -10.19
C ASP A 284 -21.41 -1.96 -9.78
N LEU A 285 -21.01 -1.84 -8.52
CA LEU A 285 -19.96 -2.62 -7.87
C LEU A 285 -20.55 -3.44 -6.71
N ASP A 286 -19.89 -4.54 -6.35
CA ASP A 286 -20.25 -5.39 -5.22
C ASP A 286 -19.30 -5.21 -4.03
N ILE A 287 -18.02 -4.90 -4.32
CA ILE A 287 -16.98 -4.60 -3.33
C ILE A 287 -16.14 -3.43 -3.83
N LEU A 288 -15.62 -2.64 -2.91
CA LEU A 288 -14.51 -1.70 -3.15
C LEU A 288 -13.49 -1.76 -2.01
N HIS A 289 -12.28 -1.26 -2.29
CA HIS A 289 -11.33 -0.88 -1.27
C HIS A 289 -11.05 0.64 -1.34
N THR A 290 -10.73 1.24 -0.19
CA THR A 290 -10.40 2.65 -0.12
C THR A 290 -9.61 2.99 1.14
N THR A 291 -8.79 4.04 1.07
CA THR A 291 -8.16 4.70 2.24
C THR A 291 -8.76 6.07 2.50
N ASP A 292 -9.83 6.44 1.82
CA ASP A 292 -10.53 7.71 2.08
C ASP A 292 -11.43 7.57 3.32
N THR A 293 -10.87 7.89 4.46
CA THR A 293 -11.54 7.80 5.77
C THR A 293 -12.76 8.72 5.90
N ASN A 294 -12.85 9.78 5.08
CA ASN A 294 -14.05 10.64 5.06
C ASN A 294 -15.33 9.89 4.63
N GLN A 295 -15.17 8.79 3.90
CA GLN A 295 -16.29 7.96 3.46
C GLN A 295 -16.72 6.93 4.52
N PHE A 296 -15.89 6.65 5.55
CA PHE A 296 -16.17 5.61 6.55
C PHE A 296 -17.50 5.79 7.30
N PRO A 297 -17.90 7.01 7.71
CA PRO A 297 -19.23 7.21 8.30
C PRO A 297 -20.37 6.80 7.34
N THR A 298 -20.26 7.11 6.04
CA THR A 298 -21.25 6.72 5.03
C THR A 298 -21.42 5.20 4.98
N TYR A 299 -20.29 4.46 4.98
CA TYR A 299 -20.34 3.00 4.93
C TYR A 299 -20.84 2.36 6.22
N ARG A 300 -20.50 2.96 7.36
CA ARG A 300 -20.91 2.46 8.69
C ARG A 300 -22.40 2.67 8.94
N ASP A 301 -22.95 3.79 8.46
CA ASP A 301 -24.35 4.17 8.68
C ASP A 301 -25.31 3.48 7.69
N ASP A 302 -24.81 2.93 6.57
CA ASP A 302 -25.64 2.24 5.59
C ASP A 302 -25.72 0.73 5.89
N SER A 303 -26.91 0.31 6.38
CA SER A 303 -27.17 -1.09 6.74
C SER A 303 -27.16 -2.07 5.56
N SER A 304 -27.11 -1.59 4.32
CA SER A 304 -26.98 -2.43 3.11
C SER A 304 -25.52 -2.73 2.77
N LEU A 305 -24.59 -2.20 3.56
CA LEU A 305 -23.15 -2.39 3.40
C LEU A 305 -22.55 -3.12 4.60
N GLN A 306 -21.45 -3.80 4.35
CA GLN A 306 -20.58 -4.38 5.36
C GLN A 306 -19.20 -3.71 5.23
N LEU A 307 -18.65 -3.27 6.36
CA LEU A 307 -17.39 -2.55 6.44
C LEU A 307 -16.39 -3.39 7.26
N ALA A 308 -15.27 -3.75 6.64
CA ALA A 308 -14.10 -4.26 7.34
C ALA A 308 -12.96 -3.25 7.23
N ILE A 309 -12.36 -2.89 8.36
CA ILE A 309 -11.23 -1.95 8.43
C ILE A 309 -9.97 -2.74 8.75
N ASP A 310 -8.92 -2.48 7.98
CA ASP A 310 -7.56 -2.94 8.18
C ASP A 310 -6.68 -1.71 8.43
N ASP A 311 -6.28 -1.53 9.69
CA ASP A 311 -5.53 -0.37 10.20
C ASP A 311 -4.12 -0.77 10.69
N LYS A 312 -3.61 -1.92 10.23
CA LYS A 312 -2.44 -2.57 10.82
C LYS A 312 -1.12 -2.18 10.18
N GLY A 313 -1.06 -1.16 9.36
CA GLY A 313 0.28 -1.06 8.98
C GLY A 313 0.79 -0.12 7.93
N GLU A 314 0.05 0.49 7.09
CA GLU A 314 0.60 1.43 6.11
C GLU A 314 0.60 2.87 6.63
N GLU A 315 1.64 3.65 6.37
CA GLU A 315 1.66 5.08 6.65
C GLU A 315 1.61 5.89 5.37
N TYR A 316 0.78 6.93 5.37
CA TYR A 316 0.88 8.01 4.41
C TYR A 316 1.86 9.07 4.90
N PHE A 317 2.79 9.45 4.04
CA PHE A 317 3.81 10.45 4.31
C PHE A 317 4.23 11.21 3.05
N LEU A 318 4.87 12.35 3.27
CA LEU A 318 5.66 13.00 2.23
C LEU A 318 7.06 12.39 2.25
N MET A 319 7.48 11.85 1.12
CA MET A 319 8.79 11.24 0.95
C MET A 319 9.71 12.18 0.19
N ILE A 320 10.93 12.36 0.70
CA ILE A 320 11.87 13.37 0.23
C ILE A 320 13.11 12.69 -0.36
N ASN A 321 13.49 13.07 -1.57
CA ASN A 321 14.72 12.61 -2.20
C ASN A 321 15.92 13.35 -1.63
N THR A 322 16.69 12.71 -0.78
CA THR A 322 17.84 13.30 -0.08
C THR A 322 19.14 13.33 -0.90
N SER A 323 19.13 12.76 -2.10
CA SER A 323 20.37 12.60 -2.90
C SER A 323 20.73 13.83 -3.74
N LYS A 324 19.90 14.84 -3.78
CA LYS A 324 20.09 16.03 -4.61
C LYS A 324 19.58 17.31 -3.95
N ALA A 325 20.20 18.42 -4.30
CA ALA A 325 19.75 19.74 -3.85
C ALA A 325 18.30 20.00 -4.33
N PRO A 326 17.50 20.70 -3.53
CA PRO A 326 17.86 21.34 -2.26
C PRO A 326 17.77 20.41 -1.03
N PHE A 327 17.27 19.19 -1.20
CA PHE A 327 16.94 18.26 -0.11
C PHE A 327 18.10 17.36 0.36
N ASP A 328 19.30 17.51 -0.20
CA ASP A 328 20.53 16.97 0.36
C ASP A 328 20.91 17.67 1.70
N ASP A 329 20.40 18.89 1.91
CA ASP A 329 20.56 19.62 3.19
C ASP A 329 19.41 19.30 4.14
N VAL A 330 19.74 18.83 5.36
CA VAL A 330 18.75 18.47 6.38
C VAL A 330 17.91 19.67 6.83
N ARG A 331 18.48 20.89 6.84
CA ARG A 331 17.75 22.12 7.21
C ARG A 331 16.55 22.36 6.30
N VAL A 332 16.69 22.04 4.99
CA VAL A 332 15.60 22.18 4.01
C VAL A 332 14.52 21.13 4.25
N ARG A 333 14.90 19.89 4.60
CA ARG A 333 13.94 18.84 4.93
C ARG A 333 13.18 19.16 6.21
N GLU A 334 13.90 19.64 7.26
CA GLU A 334 13.30 20.11 8.50
C GLU A 334 12.36 21.30 8.24
N ALA A 335 12.78 22.27 7.44
CA ALA A 335 11.94 23.42 7.06
C ALA A 335 10.63 22.96 6.37
N LEU A 336 10.68 21.93 5.51
CA LEU A 336 9.48 21.41 4.88
C LEU A 336 8.55 20.73 5.91
N ALA A 337 9.12 19.98 6.86
CA ALA A 337 8.36 19.37 7.96
C ALA A 337 7.67 20.46 8.81
N LEU A 338 8.41 21.50 9.20
CA LEU A 338 7.85 22.64 9.97
C LEU A 338 6.78 23.42 9.22
N ALA A 339 6.92 23.58 7.89
CA ALA A 339 5.94 24.26 7.04
C ALA A 339 4.69 23.42 6.78
N THR A 340 4.68 22.12 7.10
CA THR A 340 3.57 21.21 6.84
C THR A 340 2.59 21.21 8.01
N ASP A 341 1.34 21.64 7.77
CA ASP A 341 0.27 21.59 8.76
C ASP A 341 -0.34 20.18 8.83
N ARG A 342 0.31 19.30 9.59
CA ARG A 342 -0.10 17.91 9.74
C ARG A 342 -1.44 17.76 10.46
N GLN A 343 -1.72 18.61 11.47
CA GLN A 343 -3.00 18.59 12.17
C GLN A 343 -4.14 19.05 11.25
N GLY A 344 -3.95 20.15 10.53
CA GLY A 344 -4.94 20.62 9.56
C GLY A 344 -5.20 19.60 8.44
N TYR A 345 -4.16 18.88 7.99
CA TYR A 345 -4.32 17.75 7.07
C TYR A 345 -5.24 16.66 7.66
N TYR A 346 -4.92 16.21 8.87
CA TYR A 346 -5.71 15.17 9.55
C TYR A 346 -7.17 15.59 9.74
N ASP A 347 -7.40 16.81 10.22
CA ASP A 347 -8.75 17.33 10.47
C ASP A 347 -9.58 17.45 9.18
N LEU A 348 -8.93 17.82 8.06
CA LEU A 348 -9.63 18.08 6.80
C LEU A 348 -9.82 16.83 5.93
N PHE A 349 -8.83 15.94 5.89
CA PHE A 349 -8.81 14.80 4.97
C PHE A 349 -9.05 13.45 5.63
N ASN A 350 -9.03 13.39 6.96
CA ASN A 350 -9.35 12.17 7.70
C ASN A 350 -10.69 12.23 8.45
N GLY A 351 -11.31 13.41 8.54
CA GLY A 351 -12.64 13.55 9.15
C GLY A 351 -12.72 13.12 10.62
N GLY A 352 -11.58 13.02 11.31
CA GLY A 352 -11.48 12.50 12.67
C GLY A 352 -11.43 10.97 12.76
N GLU A 353 -11.34 10.27 11.64
CA GLU A 353 -11.14 8.82 11.55
C GLU A 353 -9.65 8.47 11.42
N GLY A 354 -9.26 7.27 11.87
CA GLY A 354 -7.87 6.83 11.83
C GLY A 354 -6.97 7.55 12.83
N GLN A 355 -5.67 7.53 12.61
CA GLN A 355 -4.66 8.07 13.53
C GLN A 355 -3.63 8.93 12.80
N MET A 356 -3.19 10.04 13.45
CA MET A 356 -1.99 10.77 13.00
C MET A 356 -0.74 9.90 13.22
N ALA A 357 0.17 9.91 12.25
CA ALA A 357 1.43 9.21 12.35
C ALA A 357 2.58 10.16 12.67
N ASP A 358 3.37 9.85 13.69
CA ASP A 358 4.67 10.45 13.96
C ASP A 358 5.83 9.57 13.50
N GLN A 359 5.54 8.30 13.16
CA GLN A 359 6.50 7.24 12.87
C GLN A 359 5.82 6.09 12.13
N MET A 360 6.59 5.06 11.75
CA MET A 360 6.12 3.91 10.99
C MET A 360 5.33 2.87 11.80
N PHE A 361 5.09 3.08 13.08
CA PHE A 361 4.33 2.16 13.93
C PHE A 361 3.19 2.87 14.63
N THR A 362 2.03 2.20 14.71
CA THR A 362 0.88 2.69 15.47
C THR A 362 1.13 2.62 16.97
N PRO A 363 0.44 3.42 17.80
CA PRO A 363 0.59 3.39 19.26
C PRO A 363 0.34 2.03 19.90
N GLU A 364 -0.43 1.15 19.25
CA GLU A 364 -0.75 -0.20 19.68
C GLU A 364 0.38 -1.21 19.41
N SER A 365 1.29 -0.85 18.51
CA SER A 365 2.43 -1.70 18.16
C SER A 365 3.44 -1.80 19.29
N PRO A 366 4.01 -2.98 19.59
CA PRO A 366 5.08 -3.13 20.56
C PRO A 366 6.37 -2.40 20.15
N TYR A 367 6.45 -1.96 18.91
CA TYR A 367 7.61 -1.27 18.32
C TYR A 367 7.48 0.25 18.38
N TYR A 368 6.32 0.76 18.79
CA TYR A 368 6.07 2.20 18.90
C TYR A 368 7.04 2.86 19.90
N ASN A 369 7.63 3.97 19.49
CA ASN A 369 8.48 4.78 20.37
C ASN A 369 7.70 6.04 20.81
N PRO A 370 7.20 6.09 22.08
CA PRO A 370 6.39 7.22 22.54
C PRO A 370 7.15 8.54 22.65
N ASP A 371 8.48 8.48 22.67
CA ASP A 371 9.35 9.66 22.77
C ASP A 371 9.59 10.33 21.40
N VAL A 372 9.30 9.64 20.30
CA VAL A 372 9.42 10.18 18.95
C VAL A 372 8.16 10.96 18.60
N LYS A 373 8.37 12.24 18.28
CA LYS A 373 7.34 13.16 17.79
C LYS A 373 7.87 13.91 16.59
N GLN A 374 7.06 13.98 15.55
CA GLN A 374 7.45 14.73 14.37
C GLN A 374 6.98 16.18 14.46
N SER A 375 7.89 17.10 14.14
CA SER A 375 7.62 18.54 14.07
C SER A 375 6.65 18.86 12.94
N GLY A 376 5.92 19.95 13.07
CA GLY A 376 5.03 20.47 12.02
C GLY A 376 4.33 21.74 12.46
N ASN A 377 3.71 22.45 11.51
CA ASN A 377 2.93 23.66 11.73
C ASN A 377 3.68 24.77 12.51
N ASP A 378 4.97 24.97 12.17
CA ASP A 378 5.80 26.09 12.63
C ASP A 378 6.35 26.87 11.42
N PRO A 379 5.54 27.71 10.78
CA PRO A 379 5.96 28.47 9.59
C PRO A 379 7.07 29.49 9.88
N GLU A 380 7.21 29.97 11.13
CA GLU A 380 8.29 30.90 11.50
C GLU A 380 9.63 30.14 11.57
N GLY A 381 9.65 28.94 12.17
CA GLY A 381 10.82 28.07 12.19
C GLY A 381 11.23 27.64 10.78
N ALA A 382 10.27 27.27 9.92
CA ALA A 382 10.51 26.95 8.52
C ALA A 382 11.16 28.13 7.77
N ALA A 383 10.60 29.33 7.90
CA ALA A 383 11.13 30.53 7.25
C ALA A 383 12.56 30.88 7.72
N ALA A 384 12.88 30.64 8.99
CA ALA A 384 14.22 30.87 9.53
C ALA A 384 15.25 29.93 8.89
N LEU A 385 14.97 28.63 8.81
CA LEU A 385 15.84 27.63 8.18
C LEU A 385 16.01 27.90 6.68
N VAL A 386 14.93 28.25 5.98
CA VAL A 386 14.96 28.62 4.55
C VAL A 386 15.81 29.87 4.34
N ALA A 387 15.68 30.89 5.20
CA ALA A 387 16.47 32.11 5.09
C ALA A 387 17.97 31.84 5.30
N GLU A 388 18.32 30.95 6.24
CA GLU A 388 19.71 30.50 6.46
C GLU A 388 20.24 29.79 5.19
N TYR A 389 19.54 28.77 4.71
CA TYR A 389 19.92 28.01 3.51
C TYR A 389 20.04 28.90 2.26
N CYS A 390 19.04 29.71 1.96
CA CYS A 390 19.05 30.59 0.80
C CYS A 390 20.08 31.73 0.90
N GLY A 391 20.44 32.14 2.13
CA GLY A 391 21.50 33.12 2.39
C GLY A 391 22.88 32.68 1.91
N GLU A 392 23.11 31.38 1.76
CA GLU A 392 24.34 30.78 1.21
C GLU A 392 24.38 30.81 -0.34
N ASN A 393 23.29 31.20 -1.00
CA ASN A 393 23.09 31.16 -2.46
C ASN A 393 23.38 29.78 -3.08
N PRO A 394 22.69 28.73 -2.62
CA PRO A 394 22.98 27.36 -3.02
C PRO A 394 22.65 27.13 -4.50
N VAL A 395 23.50 26.32 -5.14
CA VAL A 395 23.29 25.81 -6.51
C VAL A 395 23.43 24.30 -6.53
N ASP A 396 22.71 23.65 -7.43
CA ASP A 396 22.88 22.21 -7.65
C ASP A 396 24.18 21.88 -8.41
N ALA A 397 24.42 20.61 -8.66
CA ALA A 397 25.58 20.13 -9.42
C ALA A 397 25.68 20.67 -10.85
N SER A 398 24.59 21.18 -11.41
CA SER A 398 24.49 21.80 -12.72
C SER A 398 24.66 23.33 -12.67
N GLY A 399 24.76 23.91 -11.48
CA GLY A 399 24.87 25.35 -11.24
C GLY A 399 23.50 26.08 -11.24
N VAL A 400 22.39 25.34 -11.13
CA VAL A 400 21.04 25.92 -11.03
C VAL A 400 20.79 26.39 -9.60
N ALA A 401 20.33 27.64 -9.45
CA ALA A 401 19.99 28.22 -8.16
C ALA A 401 18.84 27.46 -7.48
N GLN A 402 19.04 27.10 -6.22
CA GLN A 402 18.04 26.36 -5.44
C GLN A 402 17.04 27.28 -4.75
N CYS A 403 17.30 28.57 -4.72
CA CYS A 403 16.40 29.59 -4.19
C CYS A 403 16.04 30.65 -5.21
N THR A 404 14.80 31.13 -5.15
CA THR A 404 14.29 32.29 -5.89
C THR A 404 13.48 33.16 -4.93
N ASP A 405 13.78 34.47 -4.91
CA ASP A 405 13.11 35.44 -4.02
C ASP A 405 13.13 35.05 -2.53
N GLY A 406 14.22 34.39 -2.08
CA GLY A 406 14.40 33.95 -0.69
C GLY A 406 13.61 32.69 -0.30
N LYS A 407 13.01 32.00 -1.26
CA LYS A 407 12.28 30.73 -1.06
C LYS A 407 12.99 29.61 -1.80
N VAL A 408 12.90 28.39 -1.24
CA VAL A 408 13.45 27.18 -1.84
C VAL A 408 12.58 26.75 -3.03
N ASN A 409 13.21 26.41 -4.16
CA ASN A 409 12.52 25.86 -5.33
C ASN A 409 12.37 24.35 -5.17
N MET A 410 11.16 23.80 -5.33
CA MET A 410 10.90 22.38 -5.26
C MET A 410 9.77 21.93 -6.19
N GLU A 411 9.73 20.61 -6.47
CA GLU A 411 8.64 19.93 -7.12
C GLU A 411 7.93 19.02 -6.11
N TYR A 412 6.59 19.03 -6.14
CA TYR A 412 5.76 18.07 -5.46
C TYR A 412 5.00 17.21 -6.47
N GLN A 413 5.13 15.91 -6.34
CA GLN A 413 4.55 14.92 -7.24
C GLN A 413 3.58 13.99 -6.50
N TRP A 414 2.50 13.59 -7.17
CA TRP A 414 1.54 12.61 -6.66
C TRP A 414 0.99 11.70 -7.76
N SER A 415 0.39 10.56 -7.34
CA SER A 415 -0.29 9.64 -8.25
C SER A 415 -1.71 10.12 -8.55
N GLY A 416 -2.09 10.15 -9.82
CA GLY A 416 -3.39 10.57 -10.32
C GLY A 416 -3.79 9.87 -11.62
N PRO A 417 -4.92 10.29 -12.23
CA PRO A 417 -5.74 11.46 -11.86
C PRO A 417 -6.58 11.22 -10.59
N SER A 418 -6.50 12.14 -9.63
CA SER A 418 -7.29 12.08 -8.38
C SER A 418 -7.67 13.49 -7.91
N VAL A 419 -8.98 13.74 -7.79
CA VAL A 419 -9.50 15.00 -7.26
C VAL A 419 -9.08 15.19 -5.80
N LEU A 420 -9.09 14.11 -5.00
CA LEU A 420 -8.64 14.13 -3.61
C LEU A 420 -7.16 14.51 -3.51
N ALA A 421 -6.29 13.84 -4.28
CA ALA A 421 -4.86 14.12 -4.26
C ALA A 421 -4.53 15.55 -4.71
N THR A 422 -5.25 16.07 -5.71
CA THR A 422 -5.14 17.49 -6.13
C THR A 422 -5.53 18.45 -4.99
N ARG A 423 -6.61 18.18 -4.28
CA ARG A 423 -7.03 19.00 -3.11
C ARG A 423 -6.00 18.93 -1.96
N ILE A 424 -5.38 17.78 -1.74
CA ILE A 424 -4.28 17.62 -0.78
C ILE A 424 -3.08 18.47 -1.21
N ALA A 425 -2.71 18.45 -2.49
CA ALA A 425 -1.61 19.28 -3.02
C ALA A 425 -1.88 20.78 -2.84
N ASP A 426 -3.11 21.23 -3.10
CA ASP A 426 -3.52 22.62 -2.87
C ASP A 426 -3.43 23.00 -1.38
N PHE A 427 -3.85 22.09 -0.49
CA PHE A 427 -3.74 22.31 0.95
C PHE A 427 -2.27 22.46 1.40
N TYR A 428 -1.38 21.58 0.96
CA TYR A 428 0.04 21.68 1.28
C TYR A 428 0.63 23.00 0.78
N ASN A 429 0.25 23.43 -0.44
CA ASN A 429 0.73 24.69 -0.99
C ASN A 429 0.40 25.89 -0.09
N GLU A 430 -0.77 25.92 0.53
CA GLU A 430 -1.14 26.99 1.46
C GLU A 430 -0.17 27.11 2.64
N GLY A 431 0.32 26.00 3.19
CA GLY A 431 1.34 25.98 4.23
C GLY A 431 2.75 26.31 3.71
N TRP A 432 3.08 25.81 2.51
CA TRP A 432 4.44 25.88 1.98
C TRP A 432 4.79 27.20 1.28
N LYS A 433 3.82 27.90 0.71
CA LYS A 433 4.01 29.06 -0.20
C LYS A 433 4.84 30.20 0.37
N GLU A 434 4.95 30.35 1.69
CA GLU A 434 5.75 31.39 2.30
C GLU A 434 7.26 31.05 2.31
N SER A 435 7.61 29.76 2.33
CA SER A 435 8.99 29.26 2.38
C SER A 435 9.45 28.57 1.10
N PHE A 436 8.54 28.08 0.29
CA PHE A 436 8.82 27.28 -0.92
C PHE A 436 8.12 27.82 -2.16
N ASN A 437 8.83 27.74 -3.30
CA ASN A 437 8.24 27.88 -4.64
C ASN A 437 7.97 26.48 -5.18
N VAL A 438 6.72 26.07 -5.22
CA VAL A 438 6.32 24.70 -5.55
C VAL A 438 5.87 24.61 -7.00
N THR A 439 6.41 23.64 -7.73
CA THR A 439 5.86 23.14 -8.98
C THR A 439 5.15 21.80 -8.73
N TYR A 440 4.11 21.52 -9.50
CA TYR A 440 3.27 20.34 -9.32
C TYR A 440 3.36 19.40 -10.50
N ASP A 441 3.41 18.10 -10.25
CA ASP A 441 3.47 17.07 -11.28
C ASP A 441 2.57 15.87 -10.91
N GLU A 442 1.45 15.74 -11.64
CA GLU A 442 0.52 14.61 -11.49
C GLU A 442 0.92 13.52 -12.47
N LYS A 443 1.15 12.31 -11.99
CA LYS A 443 1.61 11.13 -12.74
C LYS A 443 0.60 10.00 -12.71
N SER A 444 0.65 9.11 -13.70
CA SER A 444 0.07 7.78 -13.53
C SER A 444 0.74 7.04 -12.37
N GLN A 445 0.08 6.05 -11.76
CA GLN A 445 0.68 5.30 -10.66
C GLN A 445 1.99 4.60 -11.09
N ALA A 446 2.03 4.04 -12.28
CA ALA A 446 3.23 3.38 -12.81
C ALA A 446 4.40 4.36 -13.01
N ASP A 447 4.15 5.54 -13.60
CA ASP A 447 5.16 6.59 -13.77
C ASP A 447 5.63 7.13 -12.41
N HIS A 448 4.72 7.28 -11.44
CA HIS A 448 5.02 7.72 -10.09
C HIS A 448 5.98 6.76 -9.37
N ILE A 449 5.74 5.44 -9.46
CA ILE A 449 6.63 4.41 -8.92
C ILE A 449 7.97 4.41 -9.65
N GLN A 450 7.96 4.55 -10.99
CA GLN A 450 9.18 4.60 -11.79
C GLN A 450 10.04 5.82 -11.42
N ASP A 451 9.43 7.00 -11.27
CA ASP A 451 10.14 8.22 -10.88
C ASP A 451 10.75 8.08 -9.47
N ALA A 452 10.04 7.46 -8.53
CA ALA A 452 10.59 7.13 -7.21
C ALA A 452 11.81 6.22 -7.32
N ALA A 453 11.70 5.12 -8.10
CA ALA A 453 12.79 4.18 -8.31
C ALA A 453 14.03 4.81 -8.97
N LEU A 454 13.83 5.73 -9.90
CA LEU A 454 14.89 6.47 -10.59
C LEU A 454 15.42 7.67 -9.79
N GLY A 455 14.74 8.09 -8.72
CA GLY A 455 15.01 9.33 -7.98
C GLY A 455 14.72 10.58 -8.82
N ALA A 456 13.74 10.51 -9.70
CA ALA A 456 13.33 11.59 -10.60
C ALA A 456 12.29 12.53 -9.96
N TYR A 457 12.38 12.76 -8.65
CA TYR A 457 11.46 13.61 -7.89
C TYR A 457 12.22 14.45 -6.85
N ASN A 458 11.57 15.46 -6.27
CA ASN A 458 12.03 16.13 -5.05
C ASN A 458 11.23 15.65 -3.83
N VAL A 459 9.92 15.86 -3.83
CA VAL A 459 8.99 15.47 -2.77
C VAL A 459 7.80 14.75 -3.39
N VAL A 460 7.39 13.63 -2.84
CA VAL A 460 6.23 12.87 -3.32
C VAL A 460 5.30 12.51 -2.16
N GLY A 461 3.99 12.49 -2.41
CA GLY A 461 3.04 11.82 -1.53
C GLY A 461 3.15 10.31 -1.72
N TRP A 462 3.34 9.56 -0.64
CA TRP A 462 3.62 8.13 -0.70
C TRP A 462 2.96 7.36 0.44
N ARG A 463 2.67 6.09 0.19
CA ARG A 463 2.25 5.13 1.23
C ARG A 463 3.21 3.96 1.22
N GLN A 464 3.68 3.58 2.39
CA GLN A 464 4.59 2.45 2.54
C GLN A 464 4.72 2.05 4.00
N PHE A 465 5.64 1.13 4.25
CA PHE A 465 5.82 0.36 5.46
C PHE A 465 4.64 -0.59 5.64
N GLY A 466 4.26 -0.99 6.81
CA GLY A 466 3.11 -1.88 6.96
C GLY A 466 3.42 -3.34 6.66
N ALA A 467 4.68 -3.70 6.62
CA ALA A 467 5.04 -5.10 6.74
C ALA A 467 4.60 -5.59 8.11
N GLU A 468 3.79 -6.64 8.18
CA GLU A 468 3.42 -7.26 9.46
C GLU A 468 4.66 -7.68 10.24
N ASN A 469 5.74 -7.90 9.53
CA ASN A 469 7.07 -8.09 10.07
C ASN A 469 8.00 -6.93 9.66
N PRO A 470 8.29 -5.96 10.54
CA PRO A 470 9.11 -4.79 10.19
C PRO A 470 10.52 -5.12 9.69
N GLY A 471 10.98 -6.36 9.84
CA GLY A 471 12.26 -6.82 9.25
C GLY A 471 12.25 -6.83 7.73
N ASP A 472 11.09 -6.89 7.09
CA ASP A 472 10.95 -6.90 5.63
C ASP A 472 11.07 -5.50 5.03
N ASP A 473 10.85 -4.45 5.80
CA ASP A 473 11.03 -3.06 5.39
C ASP A 473 12.50 -2.67 5.16
N ARG A 474 13.45 -3.56 5.53
CA ARG A 474 14.89 -3.36 5.29
C ARG A 474 15.24 -3.00 3.86
N VAL A 475 14.52 -3.54 2.88
CA VAL A 475 14.79 -3.29 1.46
C VAL A 475 14.60 -1.82 1.07
N TRP A 476 13.75 -1.10 1.80
CA TRP A 476 13.46 0.30 1.59
C TRP A 476 14.45 1.25 2.28
N LEU A 477 15.22 0.74 3.25
CA LEU A 477 16.00 1.55 4.18
C LEU A 477 17.52 1.38 4.02
N GLU A 478 17.99 0.22 3.53
CA GLU A 478 19.43 -0.09 3.45
C GLU A 478 20.16 0.70 2.36
N CYS A 479 21.40 1.12 2.65
CA CYS A 479 22.31 1.81 1.72
C CYS A 479 22.58 0.99 0.45
N ARG A 480 22.69 -0.35 0.56
CA ARG A 480 22.98 -1.24 -0.58
C ARG A 480 21.91 -1.21 -1.68
N ASN A 481 20.70 -0.76 -1.34
CA ASN A 481 19.57 -0.66 -2.27
C ASN A 481 19.50 0.70 -2.98
N ILE A 482 20.52 1.56 -2.79
CA ILE A 482 20.67 2.83 -3.50
C ILE A 482 21.50 2.59 -4.77
N GLY A 483 20.94 2.97 -5.92
CA GLY A 483 21.58 2.81 -7.21
C GLY A 483 20.97 3.71 -8.27
N GLY A 484 21.20 3.40 -9.54
CA GLY A 484 20.49 4.06 -10.65
C GLY A 484 18.99 3.84 -10.54
N ILE A 485 18.58 2.58 -10.30
CA ILE A 485 17.26 2.19 -9.82
C ILE A 485 17.46 1.81 -8.35
N SER A 486 16.56 2.24 -7.48
CA SER A 486 16.69 2.12 -6.02
C SER A 486 15.37 1.68 -5.40
N LEU A 487 15.41 0.82 -4.38
CA LEU A 487 14.29 0.61 -3.45
C LEU A 487 14.39 1.50 -2.21
N ASN A 488 15.58 1.96 -1.83
CA ASN A 488 15.70 3.05 -0.87
C ASN A 488 15.30 4.35 -1.60
N TRP A 489 13.98 4.58 -1.68
CA TRP A 489 13.39 5.66 -2.46
C TRP A 489 13.95 7.05 -2.10
N PRO A 490 14.09 7.41 -0.80
CA PRO A 490 14.69 8.69 -0.40
C PRO A 490 16.18 8.80 -0.74
N ARG A 491 16.83 7.69 -1.11
CA ARG A 491 18.26 7.59 -1.39
C ARG A 491 19.12 8.07 -0.20
N LEU A 492 18.63 7.80 1.00
CA LEU A 492 19.29 8.16 2.25
C LEU A 492 20.15 7.01 2.74
N CYS A 493 21.48 7.14 2.58
CA CYS A 493 22.44 6.20 3.14
C CYS A 493 22.86 6.64 4.55
N ASP A 494 22.73 5.72 5.51
CA ASP A 494 23.14 5.89 6.90
C ASP A 494 23.72 4.54 7.39
N GLU A 495 25.02 4.51 7.65
CA GLU A 495 25.74 3.28 8.05
C GLU A 495 25.33 2.80 9.45
N GLU A 496 24.94 3.71 10.35
CA GLU A 496 24.45 3.37 11.69
C GLU A 496 23.09 2.67 11.60
N ARG A 497 22.20 3.19 10.75
CA ARG A 497 20.92 2.55 10.45
C ARG A 497 21.11 1.18 9.78
N ASP A 498 22.04 1.03 8.85
CA ASP A 498 22.34 -0.26 8.23
C ASP A 498 22.80 -1.31 9.24
N ALA A 499 23.64 -0.89 10.23
CA ALA A 499 24.06 -1.77 11.32
C ALA A 499 22.86 -2.18 12.19
N LEU A 500 21.99 -1.23 12.53
CA LEU A 500 20.78 -1.46 13.32
C LEU A 500 19.79 -2.41 12.61
N ILE A 501 19.58 -2.24 11.30
CA ILE A 501 18.73 -3.12 10.51
C ILE A 501 19.24 -4.58 10.52
N LYS A 502 20.55 -4.79 10.50
CA LYS A 502 21.13 -6.13 10.61
C LYS A 502 20.84 -6.77 11.98
N GLU A 503 20.91 -6.01 13.04
CA GLU A 503 20.57 -6.48 14.38
C GLU A 503 19.06 -6.80 14.48
N ILE A 504 18.19 -5.95 13.90
CA ILE A 504 16.75 -6.16 13.84
C ILE A 504 16.40 -7.46 13.09
N ALA A 505 17.11 -7.75 11.99
CA ALA A 505 16.87 -8.96 11.19
C ALA A 505 17.25 -10.26 11.92
N ASN A 506 18.21 -10.18 12.84
CA ASN A 506 18.68 -11.31 13.63
C ASN A 506 19.08 -10.88 15.05
N PRO A 507 18.10 -10.49 15.89
CA PRO A 507 18.40 -10.06 17.26
C PRO A 507 18.99 -11.20 18.09
N ALA A 508 19.85 -10.86 19.07
CA ALA A 508 20.46 -11.87 19.94
C ALA A 508 19.41 -12.61 20.77
N THR A 509 18.35 -11.92 21.18
CA THR A 509 17.14 -12.51 21.76
C THR A 509 15.90 -11.83 21.17
N PRO A 510 14.74 -12.54 21.06
CA PRO A 510 13.51 -11.92 20.54
C PRO A 510 13.05 -10.69 21.32
N GLU A 511 13.35 -10.64 22.62
CA GLU A 511 12.99 -9.54 23.54
C GLU A 511 13.75 -8.24 23.24
N GLU A 512 14.90 -8.28 22.56
CA GLU A 512 15.69 -7.10 22.20
C GLU A 512 15.10 -6.36 21.00
N ARG A 513 14.35 -7.06 20.13
CA ARG A 513 13.87 -6.52 18.87
C ARG A 513 13.01 -5.26 18.99
N PRO A 514 12.06 -5.12 19.94
CA PRO A 514 11.30 -3.90 20.09
C PRO A 514 12.18 -2.66 20.34
N ALA A 515 13.20 -2.78 21.20
CA ALA A 515 14.12 -1.69 21.50
C ALA A 515 14.97 -1.28 20.28
N LEU A 516 15.37 -2.25 19.45
CA LEU A 516 16.10 -1.99 18.20
C LEU A 516 15.22 -1.25 17.19
N LEU A 517 13.95 -1.65 17.05
CA LEU A 517 13.00 -0.99 16.17
C LEU A 517 12.65 0.43 16.65
N GLN A 518 12.56 0.66 17.96
CA GLN A 518 12.39 2.00 18.52
C GLN A 518 13.58 2.92 18.21
N GLN A 519 14.80 2.41 18.18
CA GLN A 519 15.98 3.16 17.74
C GLN A 519 15.93 3.45 16.23
N LEU A 520 15.49 2.51 15.41
CA LEU A 520 15.30 2.72 13.97
C LEU A 520 14.29 3.85 13.71
N VAL A 521 13.17 3.83 14.41
CA VAL A 521 12.13 4.88 14.32
C VAL A 521 12.71 6.26 14.66
N GLN A 522 13.52 6.37 15.70
CA GLN A 522 14.17 7.63 16.07
C GLN A 522 15.12 8.12 14.97
N ASN A 523 15.99 7.24 14.45
CA ASN A 523 16.91 7.57 13.37
C ASN A 523 16.16 8.05 12.10
N LEU A 524 15.07 7.38 11.72
CA LEU A 524 14.26 7.79 10.57
C LEU A 524 13.63 9.16 10.78
N ASN A 525 13.07 9.42 11.96
CA ASN A 525 12.45 10.69 12.29
C ASN A 525 13.44 11.87 12.23
N GLU A 526 14.63 11.71 12.85
CA GLU A 526 15.70 12.71 12.86
C GLU A 526 16.26 13.01 11.46
N SER A 527 16.07 12.12 10.49
CA SER A 527 16.53 12.30 9.12
C SER A 527 15.70 13.29 8.32
N TYR A 528 14.44 13.52 8.70
CA TYR A 528 13.42 14.27 7.93
C TYR A 528 13.28 13.81 6.47
N ALA A 529 13.64 12.55 6.18
CA ALA A 529 13.42 11.97 4.84
C ALA A 529 11.95 11.58 4.61
N TYR A 530 11.21 11.41 5.69
CA TYR A 530 9.79 11.09 5.74
C TYR A 530 9.06 12.08 6.65
N ILE A 531 8.05 12.76 6.13
CA ILE A 531 7.13 13.56 6.94
C ILE A 531 5.86 12.73 7.08
N PHE A 532 5.74 12.00 8.17
CA PHE A 532 4.59 11.13 8.45
C PHE A 532 3.32 11.96 8.67
N MET A 533 2.24 11.58 8.05
CA MET A 533 0.95 12.28 8.12
C MET A 533 -0.08 11.48 8.89
N THR A 534 -0.41 10.28 8.42
CA THR A 534 -1.42 9.41 9.03
C THR A 534 -1.03 7.95 8.90
N HIS A 535 -1.46 7.11 9.85
CA HIS A 535 -1.56 5.68 9.66
C HIS A 535 -2.74 5.42 8.73
N SER A 536 -2.49 4.72 7.63
CA SER A 536 -3.52 4.46 6.62
C SER A 536 -4.44 3.34 7.10
N SER A 537 -5.73 3.62 7.13
CA SER A 537 -6.76 2.59 7.34
C SER A 537 -7.33 2.18 5.99
N TRP A 538 -7.22 0.90 5.64
CA TRP A 538 -7.88 0.35 4.48
C TRP A 538 -9.29 -0.11 4.83
N ALA A 539 -10.29 0.42 4.17
CA ALA A 539 -11.65 -0.09 4.23
C ALA A 539 -11.92 -1.03 3.06
N ILE A 540 -12.37 -2.23 3.37
CA ILE A 540 -13.02 -3.13 2.43
C ILE A 540 -14.52 -2.99 2.65
N VAL A 541 -15.21 -2.44 1.66
CA VAL A 541 -16.65 -2.16 1.73
C VAL A 541 -17.36 -3.06 0.74
N GLN A 542 -18.33 -3.81 1.21
CA GLN A 542 -19.05 -4.76 0.38
C GLN A 542 -20.56 -4.65 0.55
N ALA A 543 -21.29 -4.91 -0.53
CA ALA A 543 -22.75 -4.97 -0.50
C ALA A 543 -23.23 -6.13 0.39
N GLU A 544 -24.44 -5.99 0.96
CA GLU A 544 -25.01 -6.99 1.90
C GLU A 544 -25.11 -8.41 1.29
N ASN A 545 -25.24 -8.54 -0.02
CA ASN A 545 -25.31 -9.85 -0.69
C ASN A 545 -23.95 -10.53 -0.89
N VAL A 546 -22.83 -9.87 -0.59
CA VAL A 546 -21.51 -10.49 -0.64
C VAL A 546 -21.24 -11.23 0.66
N ARG A 547 -20.83 -12.49 0.56
CA ARG A 547 -20.62 -13.39 1.69
C ARG A 547 -19.28 -14.11 1.56
N GLY A 548 -18.76 -14.58 2.69
CA GLY A 548 -17.59 -15.46 2.77
C GLY A 548 -16.25 -14.79 2.55
N ASN A 549 -16.21 -13.50 2.18
CA ASN A 549 -14.95 -12.79 1.94
C ASN A 549 -14.05 -12.75 3.19
N CYS A 550 -14.65 -12.62 4.37
CA CYS A 550 -13.93 -12.58 5.66
C CYS A 550 -13.91 -13.93 6.41
N SER A 551 -14.32 -15.02 5.77
CA SER A 551 -14.38 -16.36 6.38
C SER A 551 -13.39 -17.34 5.72
N ARG A 552 -12.21 -16.84 5.37
CA ARG A 552 -11.18 -17.59 4.65
C ARG A 552 -10.33 -18.43 5.59
N VAL A 553 -9.84 -19.56 5.07
CA VAL A 553 -8.88 -20.41 5.76
C VAL A 553 -7.72 -20.78 4.85
N SER A 554 -6.56 -21.05 5.45
CA SER A 554 -5.43 -21.67 4.74
C SER A 554 -5.71 -23.16 4.47
N PRO A 555 -4.93 -23.84 3.62
CA PRO A 555 -5.07 -25.28 3.41
C PRO A 555 -4.95 -26.12 4.68
N ASP A 556 -4.30 -25.60 5.72
CA ASP A 556 -4.11 -26.26 7.02
C ASP A 556 -5.16 -25.82 8.07
N GLY A 557 -6.17 -25.04 7.66
CA GLY A 557 -7.30 -24.62 8.48
C GLY A 557 -7.06 -23.39 9.37
N ASN A 558 -5.95 -22.66 9.19
CA ASN A 558 -5.73 -21.40 9.90
C ASN A 558 -6.66 -20.32 9.35
N ALA A 559 -7.32 -19.57 10.25
CA ALA A 559 -8.16 -18.44 9.85
C ALA A 559 -7.30 -17.32 9.22
N LEU A 560 -7.74 -16.79 8.08
CA LEU A 560 -7.05 -15.71 7.36
C LEU A 560 -7.87 -14.42 7.44
N PRO A 561 -7.22 -13.24 7.50
CA PRO A 561 -7.92 -11.95 7.60
C PRO A 561 -8.74 -11.63 6.32
N CYS A 562 -9.72 -10.72 6.42
CA CYS A 562 -10.48 -10.20 5.28
C CYS A 562 -9.56 -9.59 4.22
N SER A 563 -8.61 -8.81 4.68
CA SER A 563 -7.60 -8.14 3.87
C SER A 563 -6.26 -8.12 4.58
N THR A 564 -5.22 -7.84 3.82
CA THR A 564 -3.88 -7.57 4.33
C THR A 564 -3.39 -6.30 3.64
N ASN A 565 -3.29 -5.19 4.37
CA ASN A 565 -2.96 -3.87 3.82
C ASN A 565 -3.83 -3.52 2.59
N GLY A 566 -5.15 -3.67 2.71
CA GLY A 566 -6.11 -3.42 1.63
C GLY A 566 -6.16 -4.46 0.51
N ARG A 567 -5.28 -5.45 0.50
CA ARG A 567 -5.28 -6.56 -0.46
C ARG A 567 -6.39 -7.55 -0.13
N MET A 568 -7.29 -7.78 -1.06
CA MET A 568 -8.42 -8.70 -0.94
C MET A 568 -8.10 -10.07 -1.54
N TYR A 569 -8.94 -11.06 -1.17
CA TYR A 569 -8.85 -12.44 -1.64
C TYR A 569 -10.26 -13.01 -1.83
N PHE A 570 -10.47 -13.98 -2.74
CA PHE A 570 -11.82 -14.29 -3.24
C PHE A 570 -12.20 -15.77 -3.24
N HIS A 571 -11.33 -16.69 -2.82
CA HIS A 571 -11.55 -18.13 -2.96
C HIS A 571 -12.73 -18.68 -2.15
N SER A 572 -13.20 -17.99 -1.10
CA SER A 572 -14.37 -18.38 -0.29
C SER A 572 -15.60 -17.50 -0.51
N THR A 573 -15.50 -16.50 -1.41
CA THR A 573 -16.56 -15.51 -1.65
C THR A 573 -17.71 -16.07 -2.46
N TRP A 574 -18.94 -15.68 -2.12
CA TRP A 574 -20.18 -16.04 -2.85
C TRP A 574 -21.21 -14.91 -2.75
N LEU A 575 -22.22 -14.95 -3.64
CA LEU A 575 -23.31 -13.96 -3.70
C LEU A 575 -24.62 -14.62 -3.26
N SER A 576 -25.30 -14.01 -2.24
CA SER A 576 -26.59 -14.50 -1.70
C SER A 576 -27.79 -13.98 -2.48
#